data_29ba89f2262ab0a6e445ccac438a7f0f
#
_entry.id   29ba89f2262ab0a6e445ccac438a7f0f
#
_cell.length_a   1.000
_cell.length_b   1.000
_cell.length_c   1.000
_cell.angle_alpha   90.00
_cell.angle_beta   90.00
_cell.angle_gamma   90.00
#
_symmetry.space_group_name_H-M   'P 1'
#
loop_
_entity.id
_entity.type
_entity.pdbx_description
1 polymer ?
#
loop_
_entity_poly.entity_id
_entity_poly.type
_entity_poly.pdbx_seq_one_letter_code
_entity_poly.pdbx_strand_id
1 'polypeptide(L)'
;MKYDMTKGLFVQLSADDIEKIEYIHGQEPTESIRSAYNRLGCDIIVNANFFSMATGETCGEVVDEGKTLSMGMSPYGFAFVDKKKPVFSYKNSVKAVDFVGGYPCLLKDNKVYIDTNEYGFSATSTAARGRTALGITADGDFIIRSIADTDNKNKISIKNLALQLQNYGCVNAINLDGGGSAQWITPWGKFISGRKVDGFIAVWLKKETSKEDKTKFNKNDVVTFLGGNVYSFASAAKATKVVNKQSECTITAICEKGTHPYHCISKDGNGVYGWVDANCIKAKTQEMTKENPWEVACKKGILDGTNPQGNVTREMLAVILDRLGLLN
;
A
#
# COMPACT_ATOMS: atom_id res chain seq x y z
N MET A 1 0.73 2.79 -3.19
CA MET A 1 2.05 2.17 -2.88
C MET A 1 3.06 2.36 -4.01
N LYS A 2 4.36 2.60 -3.68
CA LYS A 2 5.50 2.63 -4.62
C LYS A 2 6.62 1.75 -4.08
N TYR A 3 7.39 1.09 -4.96
CA TYR A 3 8.56 0.32 -4.56
C TYR A 3 9.67 0.34 -5.63
N ASP A 4 10.93 0.17 -5.19
CA ASP A 4 12.10 0.01 -6.05
C ASP A 4 13.09 -0.97 -5.37
N MET A 5 13.56 -1.95 -6.13
CA MET A 5 14.49 -2.98 -5.69
C MET A 5 15.88 -2.85 -6.32
N THR A 6 16.12 -1.83 -7.15
CA THR A 6 17.36 -1.72 -7.96
C THR A 6 18.62 -1.49 -7.13
N LYS A 7 18.50 -0.80 -6.00
CA LYS A 7 19.59 -0.50 -5.07
C LYS A 7 19.26 -0.90 -3.63
N GLY A 8 18.68 -2.09 -3.45
CA GLY A 8 18.13 -2.54 -2.19
C GLY A 8 16.63 -2.29 -2.10
N LEU A 9 16.03 -2.43 -0.93
CA LEU A 9 14.61 -2.21 -0.71
C LEU A 9 14.30 -0.72 -0.57
N PHE A 10 13.42 -0.21 -1.36
CA PHE A 10 12.65 1.01 -1.13
C PHE A 10 11.17 0.70 -1.25
N VAL A 11 10.39 1.05 -0.24
CA VAL A 11 8.93 0.97 -0.26
C VAL A 11 8.35 2.23 0.34
N GLN A 12 7.36 2.81 -0.34
CA GLN A 12 6.53 3.92 0.15
C GLN A 12 5.08 3.46 0.21
N LEU A 13 4.49 3.53 1.39
CA LEU A 13 3.16 3.06 1.73
C LEU A 13 2.31 4.23 2.21
N SER A 14 1.15 4.43 1.59
CA SER A 14 0.09 5.28 2.14
C SER A 14 -0.67 4.54 3.25
N ALA A 15 -1.45 5.24 4.05
CA ALA A 15 -2.32 4.60 5.05
C ALA A 15 -3.33 3.62 4.41
N ASP A 16 -3.68 3.85 3.14
CA ASP A 16 -4.59 2.97 2.41
C ASP A 16 -3.95 1.66 1.95
N ASP A 17 -2.63 1.62 1.85
CA ASP A 17 -1.89 0.41 1.50
C ASP A 17 -1.73 -0.55 2.70
N ILE A 18 -1.83 -0.05 3.94
CA ILE A 18 -1.50 -0.80 5.16
C ILE A 18 -2.78 -1.40 5.78
N GLU A 19 -2.86 -2.72 5.84
CA GLU A 19 -3.84 -3.42 6.67
C GLU A 19 -3.38 -3.45 8.12
N LYS A 20 -2.11 -3.82 8.33
CA LYS A 20 -1.48 -3.89 9.65
C LYS A 20 0.02 -3.62 9.55
N ILE A 21 0.59 -2.96 10.55
CA ILE A 21 2.02 -2.76 10.73
C ILE A 21 2.37 -2.89 12.21
N GLU A 22 3.41 -3.65 12.51
CA GLU A 22 3.85 -3.90 13.88
C GLU A 22 5.38 -3.91 13.98
N TYR A 23 5.87 -3.58 15.16
CA TYR A 23 7.16 -4.09 15.62
C TYR A 23 6.94 -5.51 16.15
N ILE A 24 7.85 -6.41 15.85
CA ILE A 24 7.82 -7.79 16.30
C ILE A 24 9.17 -8.14 16.95
N HIS A 25 9.14 -8.51 18.20
CA HIS A 25 10.32 -9.08 18.86
C HIS A 25 10.59 -10.51 18.33
N GLY A 26 11.85 -10.79 18.08
CA GLY A 26 12.28 -12.13 17.62
C GLY A 26 12.13 -13.19 18.70
N GLN A 27 12.05 -14.43 18.27
CA GLN A 27 12.05 -15.55 19.21
C GLN A 27 13.48 -15.97 19.57
N GLU A 28 13.75 -16.16 20.87
CA GLU A 28 14.94 -16.79 21.49
C GLU A 28 16.33 -16.35 21.04
N PRO A 29 16.95 -15.56 21.76
CA PRO A 29 16.89 -14.12 21.93
C PRO A 29 17.01 -13.41 20.60
N THR A 30 17.32 -14.12 19.50
CA THR A 30 17.37 -13.62 18.12
C THR A 30 16.77 -14.63 17.16
N GLU A 31 16.09 -14.14 16.12
CA GLU A 31 15.40 -14.95 15.13
C GLU A 31 15.91 -14.67 13.71
N SER A 32 15.87 -15.69 12.82
CA SER A 32 16.11 -15.44 11.40
C SER A 32 14.90 -14.77 10.75
N ILE A 33 15.15 -13.85 9.83
CA ILE A 33 14.06 -13.16 9.12
C ILE A 33 13.15 -14.16 8.36
N ARG A 34 13.68 -15.27 7.87
CA ARG A 34 12.90 -16.32 7.21
C ARG A 34 11.93 -17.02 8.17
N SER A 35 12.40 -17.32 9.41
CA SER A 35 11.55 -17.88 10.45
C SER A 35 10.42 -16.94 10.81
N ALA A 36 10.75 -15.68 11.11
CA ALA A 36 9.78 -14.64 11.43
C ALA A 36 8.77 -14.43 10.29
N TYR A 37 9.23 -14.32 9.05
CA TYR A 37 8.37 -14.17 7.88
C TYR A 37 7.35 -15.31 7.74
N ASN A 38 7.83 -16.56 7.84
CA ASN A 38 6.96 -17.74 7.73
C ASN A 38 5.96 -17.83 8.88
N ARG A 39 6.39 -17.48 10.10
CA ARG A 39 5.52 -17.47 11.29
C ARG A 39 4.43 -16.41 11.23
N LEU A 40 4.78 -15.23 10.74
CA LEU A 40 3.88 -14.06 10.73
C LEU A 40 2.94 -14.05 9.54
N GLY A 41 3.35 -14.59 8.39
CA GLY A 41 2.57 -14.51 7.15
C GLY A 41 2.37 -13.07 6.67
N CYS A 42 3.30 -12.16 6.99
CA CYS A 42 3.27 -10.77 6.55
C CYS A 42 3.72 -10.63 5.09
N ASP A 43 3.40 -9.52 4.45
CA ASP A 43 3.81 -9.25 3.07
C ASP A 43 5.23 -8.66 3.00
N ILE A 44 5.56 -7.76 3.94
CA ILE A 44 6.87 -7.11 4.03
C ILE A 44 7.43 -7.33 5.42
N ILE A 45 8.69 -7.71 5.50
CA ILE A 45 9.44 -7.77 6.74
C ILE A 45 10.86 -7.23 6.54
N VAL A 46 11.33 -6.44 7.49
CA VAL A 46 12.71 -5.94 7.54
C VAL A 46 13.24 -6.04 8.96
N ASN A 47 14.57 -6.10 9.13
CA ASN A 47 15.16 -5.99 10.45
C ASN A 47 14.87 -4.62 11.10
N ALA A 48 14.84 -4.56 12.42
CA ALA A 48 14.48 -3.35 13.16
C ALA A 48 15.61 -2.83 14.07
N ASN A 49 15.38 -2.91 15.36
CA ASN A 49 16.21 -2.30 16.42
C ASN A 49 17.63 -2.85 16.49
N PHE A 50 18.46 -2.12 17.17
CA PHE A 50 19.79 -2.57 17.59
C PHE A 50 19.67 -3.61 18.70
N PHE A 51 20.68 -4.46 18.82
CA PHE A 51 20.77 -5.46 19.86
C PHE A 51 22.22 -5.78 20.18
N SER A 52 22.47 -6.34 21.36
CA SER A 52 23.78 -6.83 21.78
C SER A 52 24.13 -8.10 20.99
N MET A 53 25.17 -8.05 20.18
CA MET A 53 25.67 -9.23 19.46
C MET A 53 26.17 -10.34 20.39
N ALA A 54 26.51 -10.02 21.63
CA ALA A 54 27.02 -10.98 22.60
C ALA A 54 25.90 -11.70 23.35
N THR A 55 24.83 -10.99 23.70
CA THR A 55 23.74 -11.52 24.55
C THR A 55 22.42 -11.69 23.82
N GLY A 56 22.23 -11.03 22.68
CA GLY A 56 20.95 -10.94 21.97
C GLY A 56 19.98 -9.90 22.57
N GLU A 57 20.38 -9.22 23.65
CA GLU A 57 19.50 -8.27 24.34
C GLU A 57 19.16 -7.05 23.47
N THR A 58 17.91 -6.65 23.51
CA THR A 58 17.37 -5.45 22.85
C THR A 58 18.09 -4.20 23.28
N CYS A 59 18.49 -3.37 22.32
CA CYS A 59 19.09 -2.06 22.55
C CYS A 59 18.21 -0.95 21.95
N GLY A 60 18.17 0.20 22.64
CA GLY A 60 17.32 1.33 22.27
C GLY A 60 15.95 1.26 22.94
N GLU A 61 15.11 2.27 22.69
CA GLU A 61 13.76 2.23 23.23
C GLU A 61 12.87 1.37 22.33
N VAL A 62 12.35 0.30 22.89
CA VAL A 62 11.50 -0.67 22.17
C VAL A 62 10.32 -1.07 23.04
N VAL A 63 9.13 -1.01 22.49
CA VAL A 63 7.89 -1.50 23.09
C VAL A 63 7.24 -2.49 22.11
N ASP A 64 6.91 -3.67 22.58
CA ASP A 64 6.23 -4.73 21.86
C ASP A 64 4.98 -5.17 22.64
N GLU A 65 3.81 -5.08 22.00
CA GLU A 65 2.50 -5.40 22.60
C GLU A 65 2.27 -4.73 23.96
N GLY A 66 2.69 -3.46 24.08
CA GLY A 66 2.56 -2.67 25.32
C GLY A 66 3.62 -2.98 26.38
N LYS A 67 4.51 -3.98 26.17
CA LYS A 67 5.60 -4.31 27.06
C LYS A 67 6.86 -3.57 26.63
N THR A 68 7.45 -2.75 27.51
CA THR A 68 8.76 -2.16 27.28
C THR A 68 9.83 -3.23 27.39
N LEU A 69 10.51 -3.49 26.27
CA LEU A 69 11.60 -4.47 26.20
C LEU A 69 12.93 -3.84 26.61
N SER A 70 13.17 -2.61 26.20
CA SER A 70 14.37 -1.85 26.51
C SER A 70 14.08 -0.35 26.50
N MET A 71 14.91 0.42 27.19
CA MET A 71 14.84 1.88 27.27
C MET A 71 16.23 2.48 27.00
N GLY A 72 16.27 3.69 26.48
CA GLY A 72 17.51 4.44 26.24
C GLY A 72 18.01 4.39 24.81
N MET A 73 19.14 5.03 24.53
CA MET A 73 19.87 5.10 23.24
C MET A 73 19.11 5.56 21.99
N SER A 74 17.81 5.78 22.01
CA SER A 74 17.04 6.08 20.80
C SER A 74 15.92 7.06 21.14
N PRO A 75 16.22 8.37 21.24
CA PRO A 75 15.20 9.34 21.65
C PRO A 75 14.09 9.53 20.62
N TYR A 76 14.35 9.19 19.34
CA TYR A 76 13.37 9.27 18.26
C TYR A 76 13.09 7.90 17.70
N GLY A 77 11.83 7.67 17.35
CA GLY A 77 11.38 6.40 16.82
C GLY A 77 10.05 6.49 16.09
N PHE A 78 9.55 5.32 15.73
CA PHE A 78 8.22 5.16 15.17
C PHE A 78 7.33 4.37 16.13
N ALA A 79 6.20 4.98 16.46
CA ALA A 79 5.07 4.33 17.13
C ALA A 79 4.09 3.82 16.06
N PHE A 80 3.54 2.63 16.26
CA PHE A 80 2.55 2.07 15.35
C PHE A 80 1.18 2.12 16.02
N VAL A 81 0.50 3.28 15.83
CA VAL A 81 -0.80 3.54 16.45
C VAL A 81 -1.85 2.60 15.84
N ASP A 82 -2.58 1.90 16.72
CA ASP A 82 -3.60 0.90 16.35
C ASP A 82 -3.08 -0.14 15.35
N LYS A 83 -1.76 -0.39 15.37
CA LYS A 83 -1.08 -1.28 14.43
C LYS A 83 -1.36 -0.95 12.93
N LYS A 84 -1.64 0.32 12.63
CA LYS A 84 -2.01 0.80 11.29
C LYS A 84 -1.29 2.07 10.87
N LYS A 85 -1.05 2.96 11.82
CA LYS A 85 -0.53 4.29 11.53
C LYS A 85 0.87 4.48 12.10
N PRO A 86 1.92 4.55 11.28
CA PRO A 86 3.24 4.95 11.74
C PRO A 86 3.24 6.43 12.14
N VAL A 87 3.76 6.71 13.31
CA VAL A 87 3.89 8.08 13.86
C VAL A 87 5.30 8.28 14.34
N PHE A 88 6.01 9.27 13.79
CA PHE A 88 7.31 9.69 14.31
C PHE A 88 7.13 10.34 15.68
N SER A 89 7.91 9.90 16.65
CA SER A 89 7.74 10.33 18.05
C SER A 89 9.08 10.46 18.75
N TYR A 90 9.14 11.42 19.68
CA TYR A 90 10.19 11.46 20.68
C TYR A 90 9.83 10.51 21.81
N LYS A 91 10.60 9.46 22.00
CA LYS A 91 10.26 8.31 22.84
C LYS A 91 8.86 7.81 22.48
N ASN A 92 8.31 6.86 23.20
CA ASN A 92 6.92 6.46 23.01
C ASN A 92 5.92 7.44 23.68
N SER A 93 6.05 8.75 23.35
CA SER A 93 5.18 9.79 23.95
C SER A 93 3.70 9.64 23.58
N VAL A 94 3.41 8.95 22.47
CA VAL A 94 2.04 8.62 22.04
C VAL A 94 1.47 7.38 22.75
N LYS A 95 2.28 6.70 23.59
CA LYS A 95 1.90 5.50 24.34
C LYS A 95 1.31 4.39 23.44
N ALA A 96 1.87 4.23 22.27
CA ALA A 96 1.50 3.13 21.38
C ALA A 96 1.93 1.77 21.96
N VAL A 97 1.21 0.73 21.61
CA VAL A 97 1.52 -0.64 22.02
C VAL A 97 2.78 -1.18 21.35
N ASP A 98 3.14 -0.65 20.19
CA ASP A 98 4.36 -0.99 19.46
C ASP A 98 5.14 0.29 19.16
N PHE A 99 6.42 0.28 19.51
CA PHE A 99 7.35 1.39 19.27
C PHE A 99 8.75 0.84 19.00
N VAL A 100 9.43 1.42 18.04
CA VAL A 100 10.84 1.16 17.77
C VAL A 100 11.63 2.45 17.69
N GLY A 101 12.57 2.62 18.57
CA GLY A 101 13.54 3.68 18.51
C GLY A 101 14.68 3.38 17.54
N GLY A 102 15.17 4.42 16.86
CA GLY A 102 16.29 4.34 15.93
C GLY A 102 17.37 5.36 16.23
N TYR A 103 18.61 5.06 15.82
CA TYR A 103 19.74 5.96 16.04
C TYR A 103 20.78 5.87 14.92
N PRO A 104 21.32 7.01 14.44
CA PRO A 104 20.87 8.37 14.77
C PRO A 104 19.51 8.69 14.16
N CYS A 105 18.83 9.72 14.66
CA CYS A 105 17.76 10.37 13.92
C CYS A 105 18.37 10.96 12.64
N LEU A 106 17.79 10.69 11.49
CA LEU A 106 18.32 11.10 10.19
C LEU A 106 17.74 12.43 9.73
N LEU A 107 16.42 12.55 9.86
CA LEU A 107 15.65 13.74 9.49
C LEU A 107 14.70 14.11 10.62
N LYS A 108 14.60 15.40 10.88
CA LYS A 108 13.64 15.98 11.80
C LYS A 108 13.10 17.29 11.22
N ASP A 109 11.80 17.39 11.12
CA ASP A 109 11.09 18.56 10.60
C ASP A 109 11.67 19.04 9.25
N ASN A 110 11.83 18.09 8.32
CA ASN A 110 12.41 18.28 6.98
C ASN A 110 13.87 18.77 6.95
N LYS A 111 14.60 18.65 8.04
CA LYS A 111 16.02 18.98 8.12
C LYS A 111 16.84 17.74 8.39
N VAL A 112 18.02 17.65 7.76
CA VAL A 112 19.03 16.65 8.13
C VAL A 112 19.43 16.90 9.59
N TYR A 113 19.16 15.89 10.42
CA TYR A 113 19.40 15.94 11.86
C TYR A 113 20.18 14.69 12.27
N ILE A 114 21.50 14.79 12.22
CA ILE A 114 22.37 13.65 12.54
C ILE A 114 23.16 14.01 13.80
N ASP A 115 22.66 13.57 14.95
CA ASP A 115 23.39 13.64 16.19
C ASP A 115 24.04 12.28 16.45
N THR A 116 25.37 12.22 16.27
CA THR A 116 26.16 11.01 16.49
C THR A 116 26.97 11.09 17.78
N ASN A 117 26.87 12.19 18.53
CA ASN A 117 27.70 12.43 19.72
C ASN A 117 27.10 11.82 20.98
N GLU A 118 25.78 11.71 21.05
CA GLU A 118 25.05 11.38 22.27
C GLU A 118 25.27 9.93 22.75
N TYR A 119 25.55 8.99 21.83
CA TYR A 119 25.64 7.56 22.16
C TYR A 119 26.87 6.86 21.59
N GLY A 120 27.95 7.59 21.38
CA GLY A 120 29.23 7.01 20.97
C GLY A 120 29.24 6.40 19.56
N PHE A 121 28.44 6.94 18.64
CA PHE A 121 28.46 6.52 17.24
C PHE A 121 29.83 6.88 16.64
N SER A 122 30.67 5.87 16.42
CA SER A 122 32.01 6.05 15.89
C SER A 122 32.02 6.49 14.43
N ALA A 123 33.13 7.05 13.97
CA ALA A 123 33.36 7.33 12.55
C ALA A 123 33.14 6.10 11.66
N THR A 124 33.44 4.88 12.16
CA THR A 124 33.20 3.61 11.51
C THR A 124 31.70 3.33 11.34
N SER A 125 30.89 3.72 12.34
CA SER A 125 29.43 3.55 12.29
C SER A 125 28.77 4.49 11.28
N THR A 126 29.40 5.65 11.00
CA THR A 126 28.92 6.61 10.00
C THR A 126 29.36 6.27 8.56
N ALA A 127 30.36 5.39 8.40
CA ALA A 127 30.86 4.94 7.09
C ALA A 127 29.81 4.27 6.23
N ALA A 128 30.12 4.08 4.97
CA ALA A 128 29.24 3.35 4.03
C ALA A 128 29.09 1.89 4.46
N ARG A 129 27.86 1.47 4.74
CA ARG A 129 27.46 0.14 5.21
C ARG A 129 26.10 -0.24 4.62
N GLY A 130 25.70 -1.49 4.83
CA GLY A 130 24.27 -1.85 4.78
C GLY A 130 23.48 -1.04 5.79
N ARG A 131 22.28 -0.61 5.45
CA ARG A 131 21.47 0.26 6.31
C ARG A 131 20.01 -0.14 6.22
N THR A 132 19.30 -0.04 7.33
CA THR A 132 17.84 -0.06 7.38
C THR A 132 17.38 1.23 8.02
N ALA A 133 16.36 1.85 7.43
CA ALA A 133 15.80 3.12 7.89
C ALA A 133 14.30 3.17 7.68
N LEU A 134 13.64 3.92 8.54
CA LEU A 134 12.23 4.25 8.45
C LEU A 134 12.08 5.76 8.27
N GLY A 135 11.10 6.18 7.48
CA GLY A 135 10.79 7.59 7.28
C GLY A 135 9.29 7.81 7.10
N ILE A 136 8.88 9.07 7.25
CA ILE A 136 7.54 9.53 6.97
C ILE A 136 7.59 10.80 6.15
N THR A 137 6.77 10.89 5.10
CA THR A 137 6.64 12.08 4.25
C THR A 137 5.72 13.12 4.88
N ALA A 138 5.68 14.33 4.30
CA ALA A 138 4.75 15.37 4.72
C ALA A 138 3.28 14.96 4.56
N ASP A 139 2.97 14.13 3.57
CA ASP A 139 1.63 13.61 3.29
C ASP A 139 1.27 12.41 4.21
N GLY A 140 2.21 11.97 5.05
CA GLY A 140 2.00 10.85 5.97
C GLY A 140 2.30 9.47 5.37
N ASP A 141 2.87 9.38 4.18
CA ASP A 141 3.31 8.11 3.61
C ASP A 141 4.52 7.57 4.38
N PHE A 142 4.48 6.29 4.69
CA PHE A 142 5.54 5.59 5.40
C PHE A 142 6.57 5.02 4.43
N ILE A 143 7.85 5.26 4.70
CA ILE A 143 8.96 4.78 3.88
C ILE A 143 9.81 3.79 4.67
N ILE A 144 10.05 2.63 4.05
CA ILE A 144 11.02 1.62 4.48
C ILE A 144 12.15 1.62 3.46
N ARG A 145 13.36 1.83 3.92
CA ARG A 145 14.58 1.75 3.12
C ARG A 145 15.55 0.75 3.73
N SER A 146 15.98 -0.27 2.96
CA SER A 146 17.01 -1.20 3.42
C SER A 146 18.02 -1.48 2.30
N ILE A 147 19.30 -1.47 2.64
CA ILE A 147 20.44 -1.65 1.74
C ILE A 147 21.32 -2.76 2.28
N ALA A 148 21.63 -3.75 1.45
CA ALA A 148 22.46 -4.89 1.82
C ALA A 148 23.91 -4.46 2.13
N ASP A 149 24.55 -5.12 3.10
CA ASP A 149 25.94 -4.86 3.45
C ASP A 149 26.95 -5.59 2.52
N THR A 150 26.48 -6.51 1.73
CA THR A 150 27.32 -7.31 0.80
C THR A 150 27.63 -6.60 -0.52
N ASP A 151 26.83 -5.63 -0.91
CA ASP A 151 27.03 -4.88 -2.15
C ASP A 151 27.84 -3.61 -1.89
N ASN A 152 29.14 -3.67 -2.16
CA ASN A 152 30.04 -2.52 -1.99
C ASN A 152 29.63 -1.30 -2.83
N LYS A 153 28.89 -1.48 -3.91
CA LYS A 153 28.45 -0.38 -4.78
C LYS A 153 27.24 0.36 -4.20
N ASN A 154 26.43 -0.33 -3.41
CA ASN A 154 25.17 0.22 -2.87
C ASN A 154 25.27 0.62 -1.39
N LYS A 155 26.33 0.22 -0.66
CA LYS A 155 26.55 0.69 0.71
C LYS A 155 26.47 2.21 0.82
N ILE A 156 25.86 2.69 1.89
CA ILE A 156 25.56 4.11 2.06
C ILE A 156 26.02 4.61 3.43
N SER A 157 26.56 5.82 3.48
CA SER A 157 26.86 6.50 4.74
C SER A 157 25.57 7.04 5.37
N ILE A 158 25.59 7.28 6.69
CA ILE A 158 24.47 7.87 7.42
C ILE A 158 24.03 9.20 6.79
N LYS A 159 24.97 10.07 6.43
CA LYS A 159 24.69 11.35 5.79
C LYS A 159 23.98 11.18 4.44
N ASN A 160 24.47 10.29 3.60
CA ASN A 160 23.88 10.06 2.29
C ASN A 160 22.51 9.35 2.41
N LEU A 161 22.31 8.49 3.41
CA LEU A 161 21.02 7.89 3.71
C LEU A 161 19.98 8.95 4.08
N ALA A 162 20.36 9.91 4.94
CA ALA A 162 19.48 11.02 5.31
C ALA A 162 19.09 11.86 4.09
N LEU A 163 20.07 12.24 3.25
CA LEU A 163 19.82 12.99 2.01
C LEU A 163 18.94 12.19 1.03
N GLN A 164 19.14 10.88 0.92
CA GLN A 164 18.31 10.02 0.08
C GLN A 164 16.87 9.99 0.56
N LEU A 165 16.63 9.83 1.87
CA LEU A 165 15.29 9.85 2.45
C LEU A 165 14.62 11.23 2.29
N GLN A 166 15.36 12.31 2.44
CA GLN A 166 14.86 13.66 2.17
C GLN A 166 14.43 13.83 0.71
N ASN A 167 15.23 13.31 -0.24
CA ASN A 167 14.88 13.31 -1.67
C ASN A 167 13.64 12.43 -1.99
N TYR A 168 13.34 11.44 -1.17
CA TYR A 168 12.10 10.67 -1.25
C TYR A 168 10.90 11.38 -0.60
N GLY A 169 11.08 12.60 -0.10
CA GLY A 169 10.04 13.42 0.51
C GLY A 169 9.83 13.18 2.01
N CYS A 170 10.72 12.42 2.67
CA CYS A 170 10.63 12.28 4.11
C CYS A 170 10.87 13.61 4.82
N VAL A 171 10.03 13.91 5.79
CA VAL A 171 10.20 15.04 6.73
C VAL A 171 10.81 14.58 8.05
N ASN A 172 10.57 13.33 8.46
CA ASN A 172 11.18 12.70 9.62
C ASN A 172 11.67 11.30 9.26
N ALA A 173 12.83 10.89 9.78
CA ALA A 173 13.39 9.58 9.53
C ALA A 173 14.40 9.17 10.62
N ILE A 174 14.50 7.85 10.84
CA ILE A 174 15.46 7.23 11.75
C ILE A 174 16.28 6.15 11.04
N ASN A 175 17.51 5.94 11.53
CA ASN A 175 18.30 4.78 11.18
C ASN A 175 18.03 3.64 12.18
N LEU A 176 17.87 2.44 11.67
CA LEU A 176 17.77 1.20 12.43
C LEU A 176 19.10 0.42 12.37
N ASP A 177 19.09 -0.82 12.89
CA ASP A 177 20.28 -1.66 12.81
C ASP A 177 20.67 -1.96 11.35
N GLY A 178 21.94 -1.92 11.08
CA GLY A 178 22.50 -2.02 9.74
C GLY A 178 23.65 -3.02 9.65
N GLY A 179 24.57 -2.76 8.72
CA GLY A 179 25.66 -3.70 8.46
C GLY A 179 25.12 -5.08 8.12
N GLY A 180 25.68 -6.11 8.75
CA GLY A 180 25.25 -7.48 8.53
C GLY A 180 23.83 -7.83 9.01
N SER A 181 23.17 -6.94 9.74
CA SER A 181 21.75 -7.11 10.16
C SER A 181 20.76 -6.65 9.10
N ALA A 182 21.16 -5.79 8.14
CA ALA A 182 20.28 -5.29 7.09
C ALA A 182 19.77 -6.45 6.22
N GLN A 183 18.48 -6.67 6.23
CA GLN A 183 17.81 -7.75 5.49
C GLN A 183 16.32 -7.48 5.34
N TRP A 184 15.70 -8.08 4.31
CA TRP A 184 14.28 -7.94 4.04
C TRP A 184 13.71 -9.13 3.25
N ILE A 185 12.41 -9.34 3.38
CA ILE A 185 11.60 -10.20 2.49
C ILE A 185 10.35 -9.41 2.12
N THR A 186 10.01 -9.40 0.84
CA THR A 186 8.84 -8.73 0.27
C THR A 186 8.27 -9.56 -0.89
N PRO A 187 7.06 -9.27 -1.38
CA PRO A 187 6.53 -9.91 -2.60
C PRO A 187 7.38 -9.67 -3.85
N TRP A 188 8.17 -8.58 -3.87
CA TRP A 188 8.93 -8.16 -5.05
C TRP A 188 10.39 -8.60 -5.04
N GLY A 189 10.88 -9.07 -3.90
CA GLY A 189 12.26 -9.53 -3.77
C GLY A 189 12.68 -9.65 -2.32
N LYS A 190 13.86 -10.23 -2.13
CA LYS A 190 14.41 -10.47 -0.80
C LYS A 190 15.93 -10.34 -0.77
N PHE A 191 16.45 -9.94 0.38
CA PHE A 191 17.84 -10.12 0.77
C PHE A 191 17.89 -10.67 2.19
N ILE A 192 18.56 -11.79 2.37
CA ILE A 192 18.71 -12.49 3.65
C ILE A 192 20.20 -12.53 3.96
N SER A 193 20.62 -11.80 5.00
CA SER A 193 22.04 -11.70 5.38
C SER A 193 22.57 -12.96 6.05
N GLY A 194 21.67 -13.84 6.51
CA GLY A 194 22.02 -15.00 7.32
C GLY A 194 22.19 -14.69 8.82
N ARG A 195 22.27 -13.41 9.23
CA ARG A 195 22.31 -13.03 10.64
C ARG A 195 20.90 -13.15 11.24
N LYS A 196 20.81 -13.77 12.41
CA LYS A 196 19.65 -13.65 13.29
C LYS A 196 19.64 -12.26 13.90
N VAL A 197 18.48 -11.67 14.10
CA VAL A 197 18.28 -10.33 14.68
C VAL A 197 17.24 -10.38 15.77
N ASP A 198 17.24 -9.36 16.62
CA ASP A 198 16.37 -9.26 17.77
C ASP A 198 14.95 -8.85 17.42
N GLY A 199 14.75 -7.98 16.41
CA GLY A 199 13.42 -7.49 16.08
C GLY A 199 13.22 -7.16 14.61
N PHE A 200 11.95 -7.03 14.25
CA PHE A 200 11.50 -6.81 12.88
C PHE A 200 10.39 -5.75 12.81
N ILE A 201 10.31 -5.06 11.67
CA ILE A 201 9.09 -4.37 11.25
C ILE A 201 8.39 -5.28 10.26
N ALA A 202 7.16 -5.65 10.57
CA ALA A 202 6.30 -6.47 9.75
C ALA A 202 5.10 -5.65 9.24
N VAL A 203 4.81 -5.75 7.93
CA VAL A 203 3.68 -5.07 7.30
C VAL A 203 2.83 -6.09 6.57
N TRP A 204 1.53 -6.05 6.81
CA TRP A 204 0.50 -6.70 6.02
C TRP A 204 -0.12 -5.63 5.13
N LEU A 205 -0.02 -5.84 3.85
CA LEU A 205 -0.64 -4.94 2.88
C LEU A 205 -2.15 -5.18 2.87
N LYS A 206 -2.91 -4.11 2.79
CA LYS A 206 -4.30 -4.29 2.38
C LYS A 206 -4.24 -5.07 1.08
N LYS A 207 -4.65 -6.32 1.15
CA LYS A 207 -5.03 -6.99 -0.08
C LYS A 207 -5.99 -6.01 -0.71
N GLU A 208 -5.67 -5.51 -1.91
CA GLU A 208 -6.77 -5.03 -2.71
C GLU A 208 -7.80 -6.13 -2.50
N THR A 209 -8.80 -5.87 -1.67
CA THR A 209 -10.04 -6.60 -1.80
C THR A 209 -10.26 -6.38 -3.26
N SER A 210 -9.90 -7.38 -4.08
CA SER A 210 -10.37 -7.46 -5.44
C SER A 210 -11.79 -7.05 -5.24
N LYS A 211 -12.12 -5.77 -5.61
CA LYS A 211 -13.47 -5.24 -5.40
C LYS A 211 -14.29 -6.43 -5.77
N GLU A 212 -14.85 -7.09 -4.74
CA GLU A 212 -15.51 -8.41 -4.87
C GLU A 212 -16.15 -8.31 -6.19
N ASP A 213 -15.62 -9.03 -7.16
CA ASP A 213 -15.80 -8.67 -8.56
C ASP A 213 -17.30 -8.76 -8.79
N LYS A 214 -18.01 -7.67 -8.33
CA LYS A 214 -19.44 -7.50 -8.50
C LYS A 214 -19.79 -7.47 -9.97
N THR A 215 -18.74 -7.59 -10.77
CA THR A 215 -18.75 -7.80 -12.21
C THR A 215 -18.13 -9.15 -12.58
N LYS A 216 -18.41 -10.25 -11.84
CA LYS A 216 -18.30 -11.55 -12.47
C LYS A 216 -19.36 -11.58 -13.58
N PHE A 217 -18.89 -11.31 -14.78
CA PHE A 217 -19.76 -11.40 -15.96
C PHE A 217 -20.14 -12.85 -16.17
N ASN A 218 -21.39 -13.05 -16.57
CA ASN A 218 -21.92 -14.35 -16.94
C ASN A 218 -21.84 -14.57 -18.44
N LYS A 219 -21.92 -15.81 -18.86
CA LYS A 219 -22.12 -16.13 -20.28
C LYS A 219 -23.39 -15.43 -20.78
N ASN A 220 -23.30 -14.81 -21.95
CA ASN A 220 -24.29 -13.98 -22.63
C ASN A 220 -24.40 -12.54 -22.11
N ASP A 221 -23.62 -12.15 -21.11
CA ASP A 221 -23.54 -10.74 -20.73
C ASP A 221 -22.96 -9.90 -21.87
N VAL A 222 -23.52 -8.70 -22.02
CA VAL A 222 -23.01 -7.70 -22.95
C VAL A 222 -22.11 -6.75 -22.20
N VAL A 223 -20.87 -6.66 -22.65
CA VAL A 223 -19.80 -5.87 -22.02
C VAL A 223 -19.17 -4.90 -23.00
N THR A 224 -18.52 -3.88 -22.48
CA THR A 224 -17.63 -3.01 -23.28
C THR A 224 -16.20 -3.54 -23.18
N PHE A 225 -15.63 -3.97 -24.30
CA PHE A 225 -14.21 -4.22 -24.43
C PHE A 225 -13.46 -2.88 -24.53
N LEU A 226 -12.46 -2.69 -23.70
CA LEU A 226 -11.73 -1.39 -23.55
C LEU A 226 -10.54 -1.24 -24.49
N GLY A 227 -10.18 -2.33 -25.17
CA GLY A 227 -8.92 -2.47 -25.89
C GLY A 227 -7.98 -3.44 -25.17
N GLY A 228 -7.04 -4.03 -25.91
CA GLY A 228 -6.04 -4.94 -25.37
C GLY A 228 -5.81 -6.17 -26.21
N ASN A 229 -5.16 -7.15 -25.60
CA ASN A 229 -4.80 -8.42 -26.22
C ASN A 229 -6.01 -9.35 -26.35
N VAL A 230 -6.05 -10.08 -27.46
CA VAL A 230 -7.02 -11.14 -27.73
C VAL A 230 -6.26 -12.44 -27.98
N TYR A 231 -6.68 -13.51 -27.34
CA TYR A 231 -5.99 -14.79 -27.31
C TYR A 231 -6.86 -15.92 -27.93
N SER A 232 -6.21 -16.94 -28.51
CA SER A 232 -6.90 -18.10 -29.08
C SER A 232 -7.46 -19.06 -28.01
N PHE A 233 -6.82 -19.10 -26.83
CA PHE A 233 -7.19 -19.96 -25.71
C PHE A 233 -7.14 -19.20 -24.40
N ALA A 234 -7.92 -19.62 -23.40
CA ALA A 234 -7.98 -19.02 -22.06
C ALA A 234 -6.65 -19.06 -21.29
N SER A 235 -5.72 -19.92 -21.67
CA SER A 235 -4.38 -20.09 -21.07
C SER A 235 -3.23 -19.81 -22.05
N ALA A 236 -3.48 -19.14 -23.17
CA ALA A 236 -2.47 -18.88 -24.18
C ALA A 236 -1.37 -17.92 -23.65
N ALA A 237 -0.10 -18.29 -23.77
CA ALA A 237 1.01 -17.45 -23.34
C ALA A 237 1.26 -16.24 -24.28
N LYS A 238 0.72 -16.26 -25.50
CA LYS A 238 0.92 -15.23 -26.51
C LYS A 238 -0.40 -14.78 -27.12
N ALA A 239 -0.57 -13.48 -27.23
CA ALA A 239 -1.75 -12.90 -27.88
C ALA A 239 -1.77 -13.23 -29.38
N THR A 240 -2.96 -13.52 -29.90
CA THR A 240 -3.20 -13.73 -31.33
C THR A 240 -3.23 -12.40 -32.06
N LYS A 241 -3.78 -11.36 -31.43
CA LYS A 241 -3.84 -10.00 -31.95
C LYS A 241 -4.04 -8.99 -30.83
N VAL A 242 -3.79 -7.72 -31.15
CA VAL A 242 -4.12 -6.58 -30.30
C VAL A 242 -5.24 -5.78 -30.95
N VAL A 243 -6.25 -5.42 -30.19
CA VAL A 243 -7.37 -4.58 -30.62
C VAL A 243 -7.37 -3.31 -29.79
N ASN A 244 -7.06 -2.18 -30.42
CA ASN A 244 -6.90 -0.88 -29.73
C ASN A 244 -8.18 -0.03 -29.71
N LYS A 245 -9.33 -0.59 -30.14
CA LYS A 245 -10.59 0.11 -30.22
C LYS A 245 -11.58 -0.47 -29.21
N GLN A 246 -12.32 0.39 -28.54
CA GLN A 246 -13.44 -0.04 -27.71
C GLN A 246 -14.55 -0.61 -28.57
N SER A 247 -15.15 -1.71 -28.11
CA SER A 247 -16.22 -2.41 -28.81
C SER A 247 -17.22 -3.00 -27.84
N GLU A 248 -18.49 -3.03 -28.24
CA GLU A 248 -19.50 -3.80 -27.52
C GLU A 248 -19.32 -5.29 -27.84
N CYS A 249 -19.17 -6.11 -26.82
CA CYS A 249 -18.94 -7.53 -26.96
C CYS A 249 -19.94 -8.35 -26.16
N THR A 250 -20.25 -9.55 -26.65
CA THR A 250 -20.98 -10.56 -25.88
C THR A 250 -20.00 -11.60 -25.35
N ILE A 251 -20.11 -11.96 -24.08
CA ILE A 251 -19.34 -13.05 -23.48
C ILE A 251 -19.97 -14.37 -23.90
N THR A 252 -19.24 -15.17 -24.64
CA THR A 252 -19.75 -16.44 -25.20
C THR A 252 -19.26 -17.67 -24.45
N ALA A 253 -18.17 -17.56 -23.69
CA ALA A 253 -17.66 -18.59 -22.81
C ALA A 253 -16.84 -17.99 -21.65
N ILE A 254 -16.76 -18.73 -20.54
CA ILE A 254 -16.00 -18.39 -19.35
C ILE A 254 -15.09 -19.56 -18.99
N CYS A 255 -13.85 -19.26 -18.63
CA CYS A 255 -12.87 -20.20 -18.10
C CYS A 255 -12.30 -19.65 -16.78
N GLU A 256 -12.90 -19.99 -15.66
CA GLU A 256 -12.55 -19.46 -14.32
C GLU A 256 -11.10 -19.72 -13.91
N LYS A 257 -10.48 -20.77 -14.42
CA LYS A 257 -9.06 -21.11 -14.17
C LYS A 257 -8.11 -20.62 -15.25
N GLY A 258 -8.62 -19.95 -16.29
CA GLY A 258 -7.82 -19.42 -17.40
C GLY A 258 -7.18 -18.08 -17.02
N THR A 259 -5.99 -17.81 -17.56
CA THR A 259 -5.33 -16.49 -17.44
C THR A 259 -6.16 -15.40 -18.12
N HIS A 260 -6.90 -15.78 -19.18
CA HIS A 260 -7.81 -14.93 -19.95
C HIS A 260 -9.23 -15.47 -19.79
N PRO A 261 -9.99 -15.06 -18.76
CA PRO A 261 -11.18 -15.79 -18.31
C PRO A 261 -12.39 -15.66 -19.21
N TYR A 262 -12.47 -14.67 -20.12
CA TYR A 262 -13.65 -14.38 -20.89
C TYR A 262 -13.43 -14.52 -22.39
N HIS A 263 -14.22 -15.36 -23.05
CA HIS A 263 -14.28 -15.39 -24.51
C HIS A 263 -15.33 -14.39 -24.98
N CYS A 264 -14.89 -13.39 -25.73
CA CYS A 264 -15.69 -12.26 -26.18
C CYS A 264 -15.84 -12.25 -27.71
N ILE A 265 -17.01 -11.84 -28.18
CA ILE A 265 -17.29 -11.60 -29.59
C ILE A 265 -17.90 -10.22 -29.75
N SER A 266 -17.31 -9.35 -30.59
CA SER A 266 -17.85 -8.02 -30.88
C SER A 266 -19.03 -8.11 -31.82
N LYS A 267 -20.07 -7.30 -31.57
CA LYS A 267 -21.30 -7.24 -32.40
C LYS A 267 -21.09 -6.64 -33.78
N ASP A 268 -20.14 -5.73 -33.89
CA ASP A 268 -19.88 -4.97 -35.10
C ASP A 268 -18.86 -5.64 -36.05
N GLY A 269 -18.45 -6.87 -35.77
CA GLY A 269 -17.46 -7.60 -36.52
C GLY A 269 -16.04 -7.00 -36.46
N ASN A 270 -15.86 -5.92 -35.70
CA ASN A 270 -14.64 -5.10 -35.66
C ASN A 270 -13.55 -5.63 -34.74
N GLY A 271 -13.43 -6.94 -34.67
CA GLY A 271 -12.12 -7.39 -34.28
C GLY A 271 -11.98 -8.12 -32.95
N VAL A 272 -12.93 -8.15 -32.05
CA VAL A 272 -12.83 -8.99 -30.86
C VAL A 272 -13.51 -10.33 -31.14
N TYR A 273 -12.70 -11.36 -31.27
CA TYR A 273 -13.14 -12.76 -31.34
C TYR A 273 -12.04 -13.58 -30.65
N GLY A 274 -12.27 -13.96 -29.42
CA GLY A 274 -11.30 -14.73 -28.64
C GLY A 274 -11.35 -14.44 -27.16
N TRP A 275 -10.40 -14.98 -26.44
CA TRP A 275 -10.25 -14.83 -25.00
C TRP A 275 -9.56 -13.51 -24.67
N VAL A 276 -10.03 -12.86 -23.61
CA VAL A 276 -9.52 -11.54 -23.17
C VAL A 276 -9.30 -11.54 -21.66
N ASP A 277 -8.41 -10.66 -21.21
CA ASP A 277 -8.15 -10.43 -19.79
C ASP A 277 -9.37 -9.77 -19.13
N ALA A 278 -9.59 -10.07 -17.85
CA ALA A 278 -10.72 -9.52 -17.08
C ALA A 278 -10.69 -7.98 -17.01
N ASN A 279 -9.49 -7.38 -16.98
CA ASN A 279 -9.30 -5.93 -16.96
C ASN A 279 -9.54 -5.25 -18.33
N CYS A 280 -9.64 -6.02 -19.41
CA CYS A 280 -9.94 -5.50 -20.75
C CYS A 280 -11.45 -5.31 -21.00
N ILE A 281 -12.31 -5.70 -20.07
CA ILE A 281 -13.77 -5.56 -20.20
C ILE A 281 -14.37 -4.86 -18.98
N LYS A 282 -15.45 -4.12 -19.22
CA LYS A 282 -16.26 -3.54 -18.14
C LYS A 282 -17.74 -3.81 -18.42
N ALA A 283 -18.55 -3.79 -17.36
CA ALA A 283 -20.01 -3.80 -17.54
C ALA A 283 -20.39 -2.73 -18.57
N LYS A 284 -21.21 -3.09 -19.52
CA LYS A 284 -21.87 -2.09 -20.32
C LYS A 284 -22.64 -1.23 -19.32
N THR A 285 -22.17 0.00 -19.08
CA THR A 285 -22.98 0.99 -18.40
C THR A 285 -24.25 1.03 -19.25
N GLN A 286 -25.34 0.44 -18.76
CA GLN A 286 -26.63 0.89 -19.24
C GLN A 286 -26.51 2.39 -19.03
N GLU A 287 -26.50 3.19 -20.12
CA GLU A 287 -27.05 4.50 -20.00
C GLU A 287 -28.39 4.23 -19.35
N MET A 288 -28.48 4.43 -18.05
CA MET A 288 -29.75 4.71 -17.43
C MET A 288 -30.23 5.85 -18.30
N THR A 289 -31.16 5.56 -19.20
CA THR A 289 -32.06 6.58 -19.69
C THR A 289 -32.47 7.26 -18.40
N LYS A 290 -31.91 8.47 -18.14
CA LYS A 290 -32.32 9.25 -16.97
C LYS A 290 -33.82 9.25 -17.08
N GLU A 291 -34.52 8.51 -16.24
CA GLU A 291 -35.98 8.57 -16.19
C GLU A 291 -36.25 10.07 -16.20
N ASN A 292 -37.05 10.52 -17.14
CA ASN A 292 -37.32 11.93 -17.30
C ASN A 292 -37.65 12.48 -15.89
N PRO A 293 -36.91 13.47 -15.37
CA PRO A 293 -37.12 13.96 -13.99
C PRO A 293 -38.58 14.30 -13.71
N TRP A 294 -39.32 14.70 -14.75
CA TRP A 294 -40.75 14.92 -14.70
C TRP A 294 -41.54 13.64 -14.38
N GLU A 295 -41.25 12.55 -15.09
CA GLU A 295 -41.92 11.26 -14.86
C GLU A 295 -41.61 10.69 -13.48
N VAL A 296 -40.36 10.85 -12.99
CA VAL A 296 -39.97 10.45 -11.64
C VAL A 296 -40.73 11.26 -10.60
N ALA A 297 -40.89 12.57 -10.80
CA ALA A 297 -41.61 13.43 -9.88
C ALA A 297 -43.11 13.12 -9.85
N CYS A 298 -43.71 12.76 -11.00
CA CYS A 298 -45.10 12.31 -11.08
C CYS A 298 -45.30 10.97 -10.37
N LYS A 299 -44.44 9.97 -10.62
CA LYS A 299 -44.48 8.67 -9.94
C LYS A 299 -44.35 8.78 -8.42
N LYS A 300 -43.57 9.75 -7.93
CA LYS A 300 -43.42 10.04 -6.50
C LYS A 300 -44.53 10.91 -5.91
N GLY A 301 -45.51 11.28 -6.71
CA GLY A 301 -46.62 12.14 -6.26
C GLY A 301 -46.21 13.60 -5.96
N ILE A 302 -45.05 14.03 -6.40
CA ILE A 302 -44.56 15.40 -6.23
C ILE A 302 -45.27 16.33 -7.23
N LEU A 303 -45.48 15.85 -8.46
CA LEU A 303 -46.20 16.54 -9.52
C LEU A 303 -47.45 15.76 -9.92
N ASP A 304 -48.44 16.43 -10.46
CA ASP A 304 -49.75 15.85 -10.87
C ASP A 304 -49.70 15.23 -12.27
N GLY A 305 -48.60 15.39 -12.98
CA GLY A 305 -48.44 14.85 -14.36
C GLY A 305 -49.03 15.70 -15.45
N THR A 306 -49.59 16.87 -15.14
CA THR A 306 -50.20 17.77 -16.12
C THR A 306 -49.26 18.90 -16.55
N ASN A 307 -49.37 19.31 -17.82
CA ASN A 307 -48.68 20.48 -18.37
C ASN A 307 -47.15 20.57 -18.12
N PRO A 308 -46.34 19.62 -18.61
CA PRO A 308 -44.89 19.56 -18.36
C PRO A 308 -44.10 20.77 -18.87
N GLN A 309 -44.68 21.59 -19.77
CA GLN A 309 -44.10 22.79 -20.35
C GLN A 309 -44.69 24.09 -19.75
N GLY A 310 -45.58 23.96 -18.78
CA GLY A 310 -46.22 25.08 -18.13
C GLY A 310 -45.30 25.86 -17.17
N ASN A 311 -45.60 27.13 -16.97
CA ASN A 311 -44.92 27.93 -15.97
C ASN A 311 -45.31 27.49 -14.55
N VAL A 312 -44.34 27.36 -13.66
CA VAL A 312 -44.57 27.08 -12.25
C VAL A 312 -44.94 28.39 -11.52
N THR A 313 -46.15 28.46 -10.93
CA THR A 313 -46.50 29.56 -10.06
C THR A 313 -45.80 29.43 -8.69
N ARG A 314 -45.77 30.56 -7.91
CA ARG A 314 -45.24 30.53 -6.54
C ARG A 314 -45.99 29.57 -5.61
N GLU A 315 -47.32 29.47 -5.83
CA GLU A 315 -48.17 28.51 -5.08
C GLU A 315 -47.83 27.05 -5.43
N MET A 316 -47.65 26.73 -6.72
CA MET A 316 -47.21 25.41 -7.17
C MET A 316 -45.84 25.07 -6.60
N LEU A 317 -44.90 26.02 -6.59
CA LEU A 317 -43.57 25.80 -5.99
C LEU A 317 -43.68 25.52 -4.49
N ALA A 318 -44.54 26.26 -3.76
CA ALA A 318 -44.78 26.03 -2.32
C ALA A 318 -45.30 24.59 -2.07
N VAL A 319 -46.29 24.12 -2.85
CA VAL A 319 -46.81 22.75 -2.76
C VAL A 319 -45.76 21.71 -3.06
N ILE A 320 -44.88 21.95 -4.05
CA ILE A 320 -43.76 21.04 -4.38
C ILE A 320 -42.78 20.97 -3.21
N LEU A 321 -42.39 22.11 -2.63
CA LEU A 321 -41.47 22.19 -1.50
C LEU A 321 -42.05 21.51 -0.26
N ASP A 322 -43.35 21.66 0.00
CA ASP A 322 -44.05 20.99 1.10
C ASP A 322 -44.02 19.46 0.93
N ARG A 323 -44.37 18.96 -0.26
CA ARG A 323 -44.31 17.51 -0.59
C ARG A 323 -42.89 16.93 -0.51
N LEU A 324 -41.86 17.75 -0.67
CA LEU A 324 -40.46 17.36 -0.49
C LEU A 324 -39.99 17.48 0.97
N GLY A 325 -40.85 17.94 1.89
CA GLY A 325 -40.50 18.16 3.30
C GLY A 325 -39.51 19.32 3.52
N LEU A 326 -39.48 20.30 2.61
CA LEU A 326 -38.51 21.40 2.65
C LEU A 326 -39.09 22.69 3.26
N LEU A 327 -40.36 22.69 3.67
CA LEU A 327 -41.04 23.85 4.32
C LEU A 327 -41.22 23.70 5.83
N ASN A 328 -40.70 22.63 6.46
CA ASN A 328 -40.74 22.37 7.90
C ASN A 328 -39.40 22.62 8.55
#